data_5963ab245cf580a54de1fe18e70b3e0b
#
_entry.id   5963ab245cf580a54de1fe18e70b3e0b
#
_cell.length_a   1.000
_cell.length_b   1.000
_cell.length_c   1.000
_cell.angle_alpha   90.00
_cell.angle_beta   90.00
_cell.angle_gamma   90.00
#
_symmetry.space_group_name_H-M   'P 1'
#
loop_
_entity.id
_entity.type
_entity.pdbx_description
1 polymer ?
#
loop_
_entity_poly.entity_id
_entity_poly.type
_entity_poly.pdbx_seq_one_letter_code
_entity_poly.pdbx_strand_id
1 'polypeptide(L)'
;MPRSRQDPSSPSPSGGDRSRGVIVTAAGPTMGTTLRDHALPTFRRLAARWGYAVHVEDLTRDGTGADGTAQLAKWAKLAILREALADHPMALWLDADVLVVRFDEDPAEHVHPDHFQALALEQVPFEHRVNPNTGVWLMRSCPEAFEFIDAVEEAGQQPGPWADQGAVLAALGWRRGDEEYHWAGPGEGTSFLSHTSWLPPGWNQPYVGGRDAATCYNSSAESYATRPTVPRPHVVHFMGMVPEARTAHMARTAAAVLAAGDGV
;
A
#
# COMPACT_ATOMS: atom_id res chain seq x y z
N MET A 1 31.42 17.95 -39.99
CA MET A 1 30.08 18.00 -39.38
C MET A 1 30.14 19.07 -38.29
N PRO A 2 29.48 20.23 -38.42
CA PRO A 2 29.55 21.30 -37.43
C PRO A 2 28.61 20.97 -36.24
N ARG A 3 29.14 21.15 -35.03
CA ARG A 3 28.38 21.05 -33.74
C ARG A 3 27.43 22.24 -33.65
N SER A 4 26.12 21.96 -33.49
CA SER A 4 25.11 22.96 -33.20
C SER A 4 25.38 23.59 -31.83
N ARG A 5 25.56 24.90 -31.79
CA ARG A 5 25.62 25.70 -30.56
C ARG A 5 24.19 25.74 -29.97
N GLN A 6 24.06 25.29 -28.74
CA GLN A 6 22.86 25.57 -27.95
C GLN A 6 22.86 27.05 -27.54
N ASP A 7 21.72 27.69 -27.79
CA ASP A 7 21.45 29.08 -27.44
C ASP A 7 21.23 29.17 -25.89
N PRO A 8 22.01 30.03 -25.17
CA PRO A 8 21.93 30.14 -23.70
C PRO A 8 20.73 30.97 -23.19
N SER A 9 19.76 31.33 -24.04
CA SER A 9 18.65 32.22 -23.68
C SER A 9 17.28 31.55 -23.49
N SER A 10 17.21 30.23 -23.42
CA SER A 10 15.96 29.57 -23.03
C SER A 10 15.74 29.75 -21.53
N PRO A 11 14.65 30.40 -21.07
CA PRO A 11 14.36 30.50 -19.66
C PRO A 11 14.14 29.09 -19.10
N SER A 12 14.88 28.76 -18.03
CA SER A 12 14.59 27.58 -17.22
C SER A 12 13.10 27.60 -16.84
N PRO A 13 12.37 26.47 -16.90
CA PRO A 13 11.00 26.45 -16.46
C PRO A 13 10.96 26.89 -14.99
N SER A 14 10.28 28.01 -14.78
CA SER A 14 9.99 28.59 -13.48
C SER A 14 9.41 27.51 -12.55
N GLY A 15 9.92 27.43 -11.32
CA GLY A 15 9.60 26.52 -10.25
C GLY A 15 8.24 25.87 -10.33
N GLY A 16 8.17 24.68 -10.94
CA GLY A 16 7.02 23.80 -10.84
C GLY A 16 6.89 23.42 -9.36
N ASP A 17 5.72 23.65 -8.85
CA ASP A 17 5.28 23.24 -7.52
C ASP A 17 5.64 21.75 -7.36
N ARG A 18 6.72 21.46 -6.61
CA ARG A 18 7.19 20.08 -6.44
C ARG A 18 6.08 19.37 -5.69
N SER A 19 5.52 18.33 -6.27
CA SER A 19 4.52 17.49 -5.60
C SER A 19 5.04 17.09 -4.21
N ARG A 20 4.16 17.06 -3.22
CA ARG A 20 4.48 16.63 -1.84
C ARG A 20 5.08 15.22 -1.80
N GLY A 21 4.71 14.42 -2.77
CA GLY A 21 5.16 13.05 -2.97
C GLY A 21 4.34 12.39 -4.09
N VAL A 22 4.35 11.09 -4.15
CA VAL A 22 3.60 10.31 -5.13
C VAL A 22 2.78 9.20 -4.47
N ILE A 23 1.52 9.06 -4.85
CA ILE A 23 0.73 7.86 -4.57
C ILE A 23 1.07 6.83 -5.65
N VAL A 24 1.47 5.66 -5.23
CA VAL A 24 1.93 4.58 -6.11
C VAL A 24 1.02 3.37 -5.94
N THR A 25 0.64 2.76 -7.03
CA THR A 25 -0.14 1.52 -7.04
C THR A 25 0.19 0.70 -8.27
N ALA A 26 -0.06 -0.60 -8.21
CA ALA A 26 0.11 -1.49 -9.36
C ALA A 26 -0.98 -2.54 -9.41
N ALA A 27 -1.32 -3.01 -10.59
CA ALA A 27 -2.25 -4.11 -10.76
C ALA A 27 -1.85 -5.03 -11.92
N GLY A 28 -1.94 -6.33 -11.67
CA GLY A 28 -1.90 -7.35 -12.71
C GLY A 28 -3.27 -7.52 -13.40
N PRO A 29 -3.37 -8.47 -14.34
CA PRO A 29 -4.55 -8.63 -15.20
C PRO A 29 -5.88 -8.79 -14.45
N THR A 30 -5.86 -9.47 -13.30
CA THR A 30 -7.08 -9.77 -12.51
C THR A 30 -7.61 -8.58 -11.73
N MET A 31 -6.77 -7.56 -11.47
CA MET A 31 -7.13 -6.39 -10.67
C MET A 31 -7.16 -5.08 -11.46
N GLY A 32 -6.62 -5.06 -12.69
CA GLY A 32 -6.45 -3.82 -13.46
C GLY A 32 -7.74 -3.03 -13.68
N THR A 33 -8.84 -3.71 -14.01
CA THR A 33 -10.16 -3.08 -14.17
C THR A 33 -10.69 -2.57 -12.84
N THR A 34 -10.62 -3.37 -11.77
CA THR A 34 -11.08 -2.98 -10.43
C THR A 34 -10.29 -1.78 -9.90
N LEU A 35 -8.96 -1.79 -10.06
CA LEU A 35 -8.13 -0.64 -9.71
C LEU A 35 -8.55 0.61 -10.49
N ARG A 36 -8.59 0.53 -11.82
CA ARG A 36 -8.88 1.69 -12.67
C ARG A 36 -10.25 2.30 -12.41
N ASP A 37 -11.27 1.46 -12.27
CA ASP A 37 -12.66 1.89 -12.25
C ASP A 37 -13.15 2.25 -10.83
N HIS A 38 -12.53 1.71 -9.78
CA HIS A 38 -13.01 1.89 -8.40
C HIS A 38 -11.98 2.50 -7.45
N ALA A 39 -10.75 1.97 -7.40
CA ALA A 39 -9.75 2.45 -6.44
C ALA A 39 -9.09 3.76 -6.89
N LEU A 40 -8.61 3.80 -8.12
CA LEU A 40 -7.87 4.94 -8.66
C LEU A 40 -8.60 6.28 -8.60
N PRO A 41 -9.93 6.39 -8.81
CA PRO A 41 -10.65 7.64 -8.59
C PRO A 41 -10.53 8.17 -7.16
N THR A 42 -10.53 7.28 -6.15
CA THR A 42 -10.36 7.67 -4.74
C THR A 42 -8.92 8.09 -4.43
N PHE A 43 -7.92 7.44 -5.04
CA PHE A 43 -6.51 7.82 -4.91
C PHE A 43 -6.25 9.20 -5.51
N ARG A 44 -6.80 9.46 -6.70
CA ARG A 44 -6.70 10.77 -7.35
C ARG A 44 -7.34 11.89 -6.53
N ARG A 45 -8.44 11.60 -5.83
CA ARG A 45 -9.09 12.59 -4.94
C ARG A 45 -8.19 12.90 -3.73
N LEU A 46 -7.59 11.88 -3.09
CA LEU A 46 -6.62 12.10 -2.02
C LEU A 46 -5.42 12.90 -2.53
N ALA A 47 -4.89 12.50 -3.69
CA ALA A 47 -3.76 13.17 -4.33
C ALA A 47 -4.03 14.65 -4.63
N ALA A 48 -5.19 14.95 -5.21
CA ALA A 48 -5.59 16.33 -5.51
C ALA A 48 -5.74 17.19 -4.25
N ARG A 49 -6.22 16.59 -3.14
CA ARG A 49 -6.39 17.31 -1.89
C ARG A 49 -5.07 17.67 -1.22
N TRP A 50 -4.08 16.80 -1.28
CA TRP A 50 -2.84 16.92 -0.51
C TRP A 50 -1.60 17.18 -1.35
N GLY A 51 -1.76 17.38 -2.66
CA GLY A 51 -0.64 17.73 -3.55
C GLY A 51 0.28 16.56 -3.90
N TYR A 52 -0.23 15.32 -3.93
CA TYR A 52 0.52 14.17 -4.43
C TYR A 52 0.38 14.02 -5.94
N ALA A 53 1.43 13.54 -6.58
CA ALA A 53 1.31 12.91 -7.90
C ALA A 53 0.63 11.54 -7.79
N VAL A 54 0.22 10.94 -8.90
CA VAL A 54 -0.29 9.55 -8.92
C VAL A 54 0.44 8.78 -10.01
N HIS A 55 1.08 7.69 -9.61
CA HIS A 55 1.73 6.74 -10.50
C HIS A 55 1.02 5.39 -10.45
N VAL A 56 0.69 4.82 -11.59
CA VAL A 56 0.01 3.53 -11.72
C VAL A 56 0.84 2.64 -12.62
N GLU A 57 1.37 1.55 -12.06
CA GLU A 57 2.11 0.56 -12.83
C GLU A 57 1.18 -0.53 -13.37
N ASP A 58 1.29 -0.78 -14.67
CA ASP A 58 0.53 -1.82 -15.38
C ASP A 58 1.38 -3.08 -15.55
N LEU A 59 1.20 -4.03 -14.65
CA LEU A 59 1.93 -5.29 -14.65
C LEU A 59 1.44 -6.31 -15.70
N THR A 60 0.53 -5.90 -16.59
CA THR A 60 0.06 -6.77 -17.69
C THR A 60 1.02 -6.80 -18.86
N ARG A 61 1.90 -5.81 -18.96
CA ARG A 61 2.75 -5.58 -20.15
C ARG A 61 3.97 -6.50 -20.23
N ASP A 62 4.41 -7.07 -19.13
CA ASP A 62 5.69 -7.80 -19.05
C ASP A 62 5.60 -9.27 -19.45
N GLY A 63 4.50 -9.72 -20.06
CA GLY A 63 4.37 -11.07 -20.63
C GLY A 63 4.43 -12.22 -19.62
N THR A 64 4.37 -11.93 -18.34
CA THR A 64 4.32 -12.95 -17.29
C THR A 64 2.93 -13.58 -17.30
N GLY A 65 2.85 -14.83 -17.80
CA GLY A 65 1.60 -15.57 -17.99
C GLY A 65 0.79 -15.74 -16.70
N ALA A 66 -0.46 -16.15 -16.87
CA ALA A 66 -1.52 -16.17 -15.86
C ALA A 66 -1.19 -16.87 -14.52
N ASP A 67 -0.20 -17.75 -14.49
CA ASP A 67 0.07 -18.66 -13.36
C ASP A 67 1.06 -18.12 -12.30
N GLY A 68 1.73 -17.02 -12.58
CA GLY A 68 2.69 -16.39 -11.65
C GLY A 68 2.38 -14.96 -11.24
N THR A 69 1.39 -14.33 -11.87
CA THR A 69 1.18 -12.88 -11.88
C THR A 69 0.81 -12.27 -10.53
N ALA A 70 0.04 -12.95 -9.69
CA ALA A 70 -0.34 -12.39 -8.38
C ALA A 70 0.85 -12.33 -7.41
N GLN A 71 1.73 -13.33 -7.46
CA GLN A 71 2.95 -13.36 -6.63
C GLN A 71 3.98 -12.34 -7.14
N LEU A 72 4.20 -12.29 -8.45
CA LEU A 72 5.12 -11.32 -9.07
C LEU A 72 4.66 -9.88 -8.84
N ALA A 73 3.36 -9.60 -8.89
CA ALA A 73 2.81 -8.28 -8.62
C ALA A 73 3.12 -7.80 -7.20
N LYS A 74 3.10 -8.69 -6.21
CA LYS A 74 3.44 -8.35 -4.83
C LYS A 74 4.91 -7.96 -4.66
N TRP A 75 5.82 -8.67 -5.34
CA TRP A 75 7.24 -8.36 -5.30
C TRP A 75 7.63 -7.15 -6.15
N ALA A 76 6.91 -6.86 -7.24
CA ALA A 76 7.10 -5.65 -8.03
C ALA A 76 6.94 -4.36 -7.21
N LYS A 77 6.18 -4.40 -6.11
CA LYS A 77 6.01 -3.29 -5.17
C LYS A 77 7.34 -2.67 -4.75
N LEU A 78 8.35 -3.47 -4.43
CA LEU A 78 9.64 -2.99 -3.95
C LEU A 78 10.39 -2.21 -5.03
N ALA A 79 10.45 -2.73 -6.25
CA ALA A 79 11.08 -2.04 -7.38
C ALA A 79 10.36 -0.73 -7.70
N ILE A 80 9.02 -0.76 -7.75
CA ILE A 80 8.19 0.42 -8.02
C ILE A 80 8.37 1.49 -6.93
N LEU A 81 8.40 1.10 -5.65
CA LEU A 81 8.66 2.01 -4.54
C LEU A 81 10.06 2.62 -4.65
N ARG A 82 11.08 1.82 -4.99
CA ARG A 82 12.45 2.27 -5.18
C ARG A 82 12.54 3.36 -6.28
N GLU A 83 11.91 3.12 -7.43
CA GLU A 83 11.85 4.09 -8.54
C GLU A 83 11.11 5.36 -8.11
N ALA A 84 9.95 5.22 -7.48
CA ALA A 84 9.18 6.36 -6.99
C ALA A 84 9.96 7.24 -6.00
N LEU A 85 10.73 6.62 -5.09
CA LEU A 85 11.55 7.32 -4.10
C LEU A 85 12.79 7.96 -4.72
N ALA A 86 13.25 7.51 -5.88
CA ALA A 86 14.34 8.18 -6.59
C ALA A 86 13.91 9.54 -7.17
N ASP A 87 12.63 9.67 -7.56
CA ASP A 87 12.10 10.84 -8.24
C ASP A 87 11.27 11.76 -7.33
N HIS A 88 10.77 11.25 -6.20
CA HIS A 88 9.87 11.96 -5.29
C HIS A 88 10.38 11.95 -3.84
N PRO A 89 10.11 13.00 -3.05
CA PRO A 89 10.53 13.06 -1.65
C PRO A 89 9.83 12.04 -0.75
N MET A 90 8.70 11.49 -1.23
CA MET A 90 7.88 10.53 -0.49
C MET A 90 7.03 9.71 -1.46
N ALA A 91 6.83 8.43 -1.14
CA ALA A 91 5.93 7.53 -1.85
C ALA A 91 4.90 6.94 -0.87
N LEU A 92 3.61 7.03 -1.22
CA LEU A 92 2.51 6.34 -0.55
C LEU A 92 2.06 5.19 -1.43
N TRP A 93 2.40 3.97 -1.04
CA TRP A 93 1.87 2.77 -1.68
C TRP A 93 0.44 2.50 -1.21
N LEU A 94 -0.44 2.22 -2.16
CA LEU A 94 -1.80 1.75 -1.92
C LEU A 94 -2.05 0.49 -2.77
N ASP A 95 -2.40 -0.63 -2.13
CA ASP A 95 -2.75 -1.85 -2.85
C ASP A 95 -3.98 -1.64 -3.74
N ALA A 96 -4.08 -2.41 -4.82
CA ALA A 96 -5.17 -2.29 -5.80
C ALA A 96 -6.56 -2.65 -5.23
N ASP A 97 -6.60 -3.30 -4.07
CA ASP A 97 -7.83 -3.69 -3.37
C ASP A 97 -8.09 -2.85 -2.11
N VAL A 98 -7.56 -1.64 -2.04
CA VAL A 98 -7.95 -0.63 -1.04
C VAL A 98 -8.77 0.48 -1.67
N LEU A 99 -9.60 1.15 -0.87
CA LEU A 99 -10.28 2.39 -1.22
C LEU A 99 -9.98 3.47 -0.18
N VAL A 100 -9.62 4.65 -0.61
CA VAL A 100 -9.63 5.83 0.26
C VAL A 100 -11.09 6.29 0.38
N VAL A 101 -11.61 6.30 1.60
CA VAL A 101 -13.03 6.62 1.86
C VAL A 101 -13.22 7.91 2.64
N ARG A 102 -12.13 8.47 3.16
CA ARG A 102 -12.08 9.78 3.83
C ARG A 102 -10.81 10.53 3.44
N PHE A 103 -10.90 11.83 3.20
CA PHE A 103 -9.85 12.62 2.55
C PHE A 103 -9.38 13.82 3.39
N ASP A 104 -9.86 13.95 4.62
CA ASP A 104 -9.65 15.11 5.50
C ASP A 104 -8.33 15.11 6.26
N GLU A 105 -7.53 14.05 6.14
CA GLU A 105 -6.25 13.89 6.81
C GLU A 105 -5.17 13.40 5.84
N ASP A 106 -3.94 13.91 6.00
CA ASP A 106 -2.80 13.49 5.21
C ASP A 106 -2.03 12.38 5.95
N PRO A 107 -1.83 11.20 5.36
CA PRO A 107 -1.06 10.12 5.99
C PRO A 107 0.36 10.54 6.37
N ALA A 108 0.95 11.52 5.69
CA ALA A 108 2.28 12.03 6.00
C ALA A 108 2.38 12.69 7.38
N GLU A 109 1.27 13.17 7.94
CA GLU A 109 1.24 13.79 9.27
C GLU A 109 1.48 12.78 10.41
N HIS A 110 1.31 11.49 10.13
CA HIS A 110 1.58 10.41 11.08
C HIS A 110 3.02 9.92 11.07
N VAL A 111 3.87 10.42 10.18
CA VAL A 111 5.27 10.01 10.11
C VAL A 111 6.10 10.91 11.02
N HIS A 112 6.66 10.34 12.09
CA HIS A 112 7.60 11.07 12.96
C HIS A 112 8.73 11.68 12.12
N PRO A 113 9.22 12.90 12.44
CA PRO A 113 10.28 13.55 11.65
C PRO A 113 11.52 12.70 11.42
N ASP A 114 11.93 11.92 12.42
CA ASP A 114 13.13 11.06 12.38
C ASP A 114 12.86 9.66 11.80
N HIS A 115 11.61 9.36 11.39
CA HIS A 115 11.27 8.06 10.83
C HIS A 115 11.23 8.12 9.30
N PHE A 116 11.70 7.05 8.66
CA PHE A 116 11.71 6.97 7.20
C PHE A 116 10.43 6.38 6.61
N GLN A 117 9.61 5.71 7.42
CA GLN A 117 8.38 5.08 6.94
C GLN A 117 7.24 5.10 7.96
N ALA A 118 6.04 4.85 7.46
CA ALA A 118 4.87 4.51 8.25
C ALA A 118 4.09 3.35 7.62
N LEU A 119 3.69 2.40 8.46
CA LEU A 119 2.88 1.23 8.12
C LEU A 119 1.60 1.20 8.93
N ALA A 120 0.54 0.68 8.37
CA ALA A 120 -0.66 0.40 9.13
C ALA A 120 -0.53 -0.94 9.87
N LEU A 121 -1.05 -1.00 11.09
CA LEU A 121 -1.12 -2.23 11.86
C LEU A 121 -2.43 -2.96 11.56
N GLU A 122 -2.32 -4.22 11.20
CA GLU A 122 -3.45 -5.12 11.02
C GLU A 122 -3.61 -5.99 12.26
N GLN A 123 -4.80 -5.96 12.84
CA GLN A 123 -5.14 -6.86 13.94
C GLN A 123 -5.52 -8.24 13.41
N VAL A 124 -4.83 -9.29 13.88
CA VAL A 124 -5.10 -10.68 13.51
C VAL A 124 -6.02 -11.30 14.56
N PRO A 125 -7.29 -11.61 14.24
CA PRO A 125 -8.33 -11.89 15.25
C PRO A 125 -8.07 -13.09 16.13
N PHE A 126 -7.58 -14.20 15.53
CA PHE A 126 -7.41 -15.45 16.26
C PHE A 126 -6.22 -15.49 17.21
N GLU A 127 -5.32 -14.52 17.08
CA GLU A 127 -4.05 -14.57 17.77
C GLU A 127 -3.87 -13.46 18.79
N HIS A 128 -4.83 -12.55 18.93
CA HIS A 128 -4.70 -11.31 19.73
C HIS A 128 -3.42 -10.53 19.37
N ARG A 129 -2.97 -10.64 18.13
CA ARG A 129 -1.70 -10.11 17.61
C ARG A 129 -1.96 -8.99 16.63
N VAL A 130 -0.97 -8.14 16.50
CA VAL A 130 -0.98 -7.01 15.59
C VAL A 130 0.24 -7.13 14.69
N ASN A 131 0.03 -7.17 13.39
CA ASN A 131 1.12 -7.23 12.42
C ASN A 131 1.11 -5.99 11.52
N PRO A 132 2.28 -5.49 11.10
CA PRO A 132 2.36 -4.54 10.01
C PRO A 132 1.73 -5.10 8.73
N ASN A 133 0.94 -4.28 8.04
CA ASN A 133 0.34 -4.60 6.76
C ASN A 133 0.86 -3.64 5.68
N THR A 134 1.28 -4.19 4.55
CA THR A 134 1.91 -3.46 3.45
C THR A 134 0.93 -2.91 2.42
N GLY A 135 -0.38 -3.07 2.62
CA GLY A 135 -1.42 -2.55 1.71
C GLY A 135 -1.57 -1.04 1.73
N VAL A 136 -1.14 -0.39 2.84
CA VAL A 136 -0.96 1.05 2.96
C VAL A 136 0.41 1.28 3.58
N TRP A 137 1.33 1.81 2.79
CA TRP A 137 2.72 1.96 3.19
C TRP A 137 3.29 3.27 2.67
N LEU A 138 3.68 4.15 3.60
CA LEU A 138 4.30 5.42 3.27
C LEU A 138 5.79 5.36 3.57
N MET A 139 6.61 5.84 2.62
CA MET A 139 8.07 5.93 2.76
C MET A 139 8.57 7.32 2.36
N ARG A 140 9.59 7.81 3.05
CA ARG A 140 10.35 9.00 2.67
C ARG A 140 11.58 8.61 1.85
N SER A 141 11.95 9.44 0.88
CA SER A 141 13.19 9.28 0.12
C SER A 141 14.39 9.67 0.99
N CYS A 142 15.07 8.68 1.54
CA CYS A 142 16.31 8.82 2.30
C CYS A 142 17.13 7.53 2.20
N PRO A 143 18.43 7.54 2.50
CA PRO A 143 19.27 6.34 2.41
C PRO A 143 18.69 5.13 3.14
N GLU A 144 18.16 5.33 4.34
CA GLU A 144 17.59 4.26 5.17
C GLU A 144 16.38 3.57 4.52
N ALA A 145 15.56 4.29 3.74
CA ALA A 145 14.46 3.71 3.00
C ALA A 145 14.95 2.73 1.90
N PHE A 146 16.02 3.08 1.20
CA PHE A 146 16.63 2.20 0.20
C PHE A 146 17.31 0.99 0.85
N GLU A 147 18.02 1.19 1.95
CA GLU A 147 18.61 0.10 2.75
C GLU A 147 17.52 -0.85 3.27
N PHE A 148 16.37 -0.33 3.68
CA PHE A 148 15.24 -1.15 4.09
C PHE A 148 14.65 -1.97 2.95
N ILE A 149 14.49 -1.38 1.75
CA ILE A 149 14.04 -2.12 0.57
C ILE A 149 15.05 -3.25 0.24
N ASP A 150 16.36 -2.98 0.29
CA ASP A 150 17.39 -4.00 0.11
C ASP A 150 17.27 -5.13 1.14
N ALA A 151 17.06 -4.80 2.41
CA ALA A 151 16.87 -5.77 3.48
C ALA A 151 15.59 -6.62 3.30
N VAL A 152 14.50 -6.03 2.78
CA VAL A 152 13.27 -6.77 2.44
C VAL A 152 13.51 -7.72 1.26
N GLU A 153 14.23 -7.29 0.22
CA GLU A 153 14.61 -8.12 -0.91
C GLU A 153 15.52 -9.28 -0.47
N GLU A 154 16.50 -9.04 0.41
CA GLU A 154 17.38 -10.05 0.98
C GLU A 154 16.61 -11.05 1.86
N ALA A 155 15.66 -10.59 2.67
CA ALA A 155 14.80 -11.45 3.47
C ALA A 155 13.99 -12.42 2.61
N GLY A 156 13.61 -12.02 1.42
CA GLY A 156 12.97 -12.86 0.41
C GLY A 156 11.65 -13.48 0.87
N GLN A 157 11.21 -14.51 0.11
CA GLN A 157 9.97 -15.21 0.40
C GLN A 157 10.01 -15.90 1.77
N GLN A 158 9.14 -15.48 2.66
CA GLN A 158 8.96 -16.09 3.96
C GLN A 158 7.94 -17.25 3.89
N PRO A 159 8.05 -18.30 4.72
CA PRO A 159 7.04 -19.36 4.81
C PRO A 159 5.64 -18.78 5.09
N GLY A 160 4.63 -19.34 4.39
CA GLY A 160 3.23 -18.92 4.51
C GLY A 160 2.76 -17.99 3.39
N PRO A 161 1.53 -17.48 3.50
CA PRO A 161 0.86 -16.74 2.41
C PRO A 161 1.24 -15.25 2.34
N TRP A 162 2.26 -14.83 3.08
CA TRP A 162 2.52 -13.42 3.37
C TRP A 162 3.17 -12.63 2.24
N ALA A 163 3.86 -13.30 1.29
CA ALA A 163 4.58 -12.68 0.17
C ALA A 163 5.51 -11.53 0.65
N ASP A 164 5.40 -10.33 0.02
CA ASP A 164 6.15 -9.13 0.39
C ASP A 164 5.98 -8.73 1.86
N GLN A 165 4.78 -8.83 2.41
CA GLN A 165 4.53 -8.53 3.82
C GLN A 165 5.36 -9.40 4.76
N GLY A 166 5.56 -10.69 4.45
CA GLY A 166 6.41 -11.58 5.25
C GLY A 166 7.86 -11.13 5.27
N ALA A 167 8.39 -10.68 4.13
CA ALA A 167 9.75 -10.15 4.04
C ALA A 167 9.90 -8.83 4.81
N VAL A 168 8.91 -7.95 4.73
CA VAL A 168 8.86 -6.71 5.53
C VAL A 168 8.86 -7.02 7.02
N LEU A 169 8.06 -7.98 7.48
CA LEU A 169 8.03 -8.40 8.88
C LEU A 169 9.40 -8.92 9.33
N ALA A 170 10.07 -9.75 8.50
CA ALA A 170 11.41 -10.26 8.78
C ALA A 170 12.45 -9.13 8.86
N ALA A 171 12.45 -8.20 7.91
CA ALA A 171 13.37 -7.06 7.88
C ALA A 171 13.16 -6.11 9.07
N LEU A 172 11.92 -5.96 9.58
CA LEU A 172 11.63 -5.24 10.81
C LEU A 172 12.06 -5.97 12.08
N GLY A 173 12.46 -7.25 11.98
CA GLY A 173 12.80 -8.07 13.14
C GLY A 173 11.58 -8.59 13.89
N TRP A 174 10.45 -8.77 13.21
CA TRP A 174 9.28 -9.45 13.76
C TRP A 174 9.60 -10.93 14.01
N ARG A 175 9.18 -11.46 15.16
CA ARG A 175 9.43 -12.86 15.50
C ARG A 175 8.43 -13.77 14.82
N ARG A 176 8.94 -14.94 14.39
CA ARG A 176 8.08 -16.07 14.05
C ARG A 176 7.43 -16.62 15.30
N GLY A 177 6.17 -17.03 15.18
CA GLY A 177 5.47 -17.81 16.19
C GLY A 177 5.87 -19.28 16.15
N ASP A 178 5.33 -20.04 17.09
CA ASP A 178 5.59 -21.49 17.19
C ASP A 178 4.91 -22.28 16.04
N GLU A 179 3.89 -21.71 15.42
CA GLU A 179 3.23 -22.28 14.25
C GLU A 179 3.87 -21.75 12.96
N GLU A 180 4.02 -22.61 11.97
CA GLU A 180 4.82 -22.40 10.76
C GLU A 180 4.52 -21.11 9.98
N TYR A 181 3.30 -20.60 10.09
CA TYR A 181 2.85 -19.45 9.31
C TYR A 181 2.51 -18.20 10.15
N HIS A 182 2.76 -18.23 11.44
CA HIS A 182 2.38 -17.17 12.35
C HIS A 182 3.55 -16.23 12.69
N TRP A 183 3.20 -14.99 12.93
CA TRP A 183 4.12 -13.96 13.41
C TRP A 183 3.73 -13.57 14.84
N ALA A 184 4.69 -13.66 15.76
CA ALA A 184 4.45 -13.55 17.20
C ALA A 184 4.50 -12.10 17.73
N GLY A 185 4.67 -11.12 16.86
CA GLY A 185 4.86 -9.73 17.25
C GLY A 185 6.32 -9.29 17.16
N PRO A 186 6.64 -8.05 17.56
CA PRO A 186 7.99 -7.53 17.50
C PRO A 186 8.94 -8.42 18.32
N GLY A 187 10.10 -8.73 17.71
CA GLY A 187 11.22 -9.38 18.38
C GLY A 187 12.09 -8.37 19.13
N GLU A 188 13.40 -8.58 19.09
CA GLU A 188 14.35 -7.58 19.59
C GLU A 188 14.33 -6.30 18.76
N GLY A 189 13.74 -6.40 17.56
CA GLY A 189 13.66 -5.32 16.60
C GLY A 189 14.98 -5.10 15.85
N THR A 190 14.86 -4.30 14.81
CA THR A 190 16.02 -3.77 14.05
C THR A 190 16.02 -2.25 14.15
N SER A 191 17.07 -1.60 13.67
CA SER A 191 17.08 -0.14 13.53
C SER A 191 15.91 0.34 12.67
N PHE A 192 15.50 -0.44 11.67
CA PHE A 192 14.34 -0.12 10.84
C PHE A 192 13.03 -0.07 11.63
N LEU A 193 12.85 -0.96 12.61
CA LEU A 193 11.66 -0.95 13.46
C LEU A 193 11.60 0.32 14.32
N SER A 194 12.72 0.73 14.89
CA SER A 194 12.79 1.94 15.73
C SER A 194 12.53 3.23 14.95
N HIS A 195 12.74 3.22 13.63
CA HIS A 195 12.48 4.36 12.73
C HIS A 195 11.24 4.16 11.86
N THR A 196 10.30 3.33 12.33
CA THR A 196 8.99 3.10 11.71
C THR A 196 7.89 3.74 12.53
N SER A 197 7.08 4.59 11.91
CA SER A 197 5.84 5.11 12.48
C SER A 197 4.68 4.14 12.24
N TRP A 198 3.64 4.25 13.04
CA TRP A 198 2.43 3.46 12.85
C TRP A 198 1.28 4.38 12.45
N LEU A 199 0.69 4.11 11.29
CA LEU A 199 -0.54 4.77 10.90
C LEU A 199 -1.68 4.37 11.86
N PRO A 200 -2.59 5.29 12.18
CA PRO A 200 -3.78 4.95 12.94
C PRO A 200 -4.58 3.82 12.30
N PRO A 201 -5.29 2.99 13.07
CA PRO A 201 -6.02 1.83 12.56
C PRO A 201 -6.99 2.14 11.42
N GLY A 202 -7.50 3.38 11.33
CA GLY A 202 -8.37 3.83 10.26
C GLY A 202 -7.71 3.93 8.89
N TRP A 203 -6.38 3.83 8.79
CA TRP A 203 -5.64 3.88 7.52
C TRP A 203 -5.53 2.53 6.82
N ASN A 204 -6.00 1.47 7.42
CA ASN A 204 -6.02 0.14 6.76
C ASN A 204 -7.11 -0.74 7.38
N GLN A 205 -8.35 -0.22 7.43
CA GLN A 205 -9.48 -0.94 8.00
C GLN A 205 -9.91 -2.08 7.08
N PRO A 206 -9.86 -3.35 7.52
CA PRO A 206 -10.42 -4.44 6.75
C PRO A 206 -11.91 -4.22 6.49
N TYR A 207 -12.33 -4.43 5.25
CA TYR A 207 -13.75 -4.43 4.93
C TYR A 207 -14.43 -5.63 5.60
N VAL A 208 -15.46 -5.38 6.39
CA VAL A 208 -16.18 -6.42 7.15
C VAL A 208 -17.59 -6.70 6.65
N GLY A 209 -18.14 -5.85 5.79
CA GLY A 209 -19.51 -5.96 5.30
C GLY A 209 -19.71 -7.12 4.30
N GLY A 210 -20.78 -7.92 4.48
CA GLY A 210 -21.16 -8.96 3.52
C GLY A 210 -20.12 -10.06 3.32
N ARG A 211 -19.33 -10.36 4.36
CA ARG A 211 -18.37 -11.47 4.34
C ARG A 211 -19.05 -12.76 4.78
N ASP A 212 -18.96 -13.76 3.94
CA ASP A 212 -19.44 -15.13 4.18
C ASP A 212 -18.53 -16.13 3.45
N ALA A 213 -18.84 -17.40 3.55
CA ALA A 213 -18.06 -18.46 2.90
C ALA A 213 -18.06 -18.37 1.36
N ALA A 214 -19.04 -17.69 0.75
CA ALA A 214 -19.10 -17.51 -0.70
C ALA A 214 -18.28 -16.29 -1.18
N THR A 215 -18.03 -15.33 -0.31
CA THR A 215 -17.38 -14.05 -0.64
C THR A 215 -15.92 -13.98 -0.21
N CYS A 216 -15.44 -14.92 0.59
CA CYS A 216 -14.07 -14.94 1.10
C CYS A 216 -13.35 -16.25 0.80
N TYR A 217 -12.02 -16.19 0.73
CA TYR A 217 -11.19 -17.39 0.64
C TYR A 217 -11.14 -18.12 1.99
N ASN A 218 -11.42 -19.41 1.98
CA ASN A 218 -11.30 -20.29 3.15
C ASN A 218 -12.02 -19.74 4.41
N SER A 219 -11.38 -19.89 5.57
CA SER A 219 -11.87 -19.42 6.88
C SER A 219 -11.75 -17.89 7.09
N SER A 220 -11.30 -17.14 6.09
CA SER A 220 -11.11 -15.69 6.26
C SER A 220 -12.39 -14.91 6.52
N ALA A 221 -13.57 -15.41 6.12
CA ALA A 221 -14.84 -14.77 6.41
C ALA A 221 -15.06 -14.57 7.92
N GLU A 222 -14.92 -15.64 8.71
CA GLU A 222 -15.07 -15.60 10.17
C GLU A 222 -13.99 -14.73 10.81
N SER A 223 -12.74 -14.89 10.38
CA SER A 223 -11.59 -14.11 10.82
C SER A 223 -11.81 -12.61 10.65
N TYR A 224 -12.36 -12.17 9.53
CA TYR A 224 -12.60 -10.75 9.29
C TYR A 224 -13.86 -10.20 9.94
N ALA A 225 -14.89 -11.04 10.11
CA ALA A 225 -16.16 -10.62 10.72
C ALA A 225 -16.01 -10.21 12.20
N THR A 226 -15.00 -10.75 12.89
CA THR A 226 -14.74 -10.49 14.31
C THR A 226 -13.73 -9.37 14.56
N ARG A 227 -13.17 -8.75 13.51
CA ARG A 227 -12.18 -7.67 13.67
C ARG A 227 -12.82 -6.40 14.21
N PRO A 228 -12.13 -5.69 15.11
CA PRO A 228 -12.56 -4.36 15.51
C PRO A 228 -12.66 -3.44 14.31
N THR A 229 -13.72 -2.66 14.26
CA THR A 229 -13.93 -1.66 13.22
C THR A 229 -13.70 -0.26 13.75
N VAL A 230 -13.07 0.58 12.94
CA VAL A 230 -12.97 2.01 13.20
C VAL A 230 -14.22 2.68 12.64
N PRO A 231 -14.96 3.48 13.43
CA PRO A 231 -16.23 4.07 13.00
C PRO A 231 -16.13 4.94 11.73
N ARG A 232 -14.97 5.57 11.51
CA ARG A 232 -14.72 6.47 10.38
C ARG A 232 -13.32 6.22 9.81
N PRO A 233 -13.10 5.12 9.07
CA PRO A 233 -11.80 4.83 8.50
C PRO A 233 -11.43 5.83 7.39
N HIS A 234 -10.14 6.03 7.16
CA HIS A 234 -9.60 6.73 5.99
C HIS A 234 -9.46 5.80 4.79
N VAL A 235 -9.04 4.57 5.05
CA VAL A 235 -8.82 3.54 4.03
C VAL A 235 -9.53 2.25 4.43
N VAL A 236 -10.26 1.67 3.48
CA VAL A 236 -10.89 0.35 3.62
C VAL A 236 -10.18 -0.63 2.68
N HIS A 237 -9.79 -1.78 3.21
CA HIS A 237 -9.02 -2.81 2.52
C HIS A 237 -9.85 -4.08 2.32
N PHE A 238 -10.00 -4.51 1.08
CA PHE A 238 -10.85 -5.65 0.67
C PHE A 238 -10.06 -6.97 0.57
N MET A 239 -9.04 -7.11 1.43
CA MET A 239 -8.20 -8.31 1.48
C MET A 239 -8.98 -9.59 1.77
N GLY A 240 -8.52 -10.73 1.27
CA GLY A 240 -9.10 -12.05 1.55
C GLY A 240 -10.45 -12.34 0.90
N MET A 241 -10.97 -11.46 0.04
CA MET A 241 -12.21 -11.65 -0.70
C MET A 241 -11.95 -12.31 -2.07
N VAL A 242 -12.90 -13.17 -2.52
CA VAL A 242 -12.86 -13.68 -3.89
C VAL A 242 -13.04 -12.54 -4.90
N PRO A 243 -12.47 -12.63 -6.12
CA PRO A 243 -12.37 -11.49 -7.04
C PRO A 243 -13.71 -10.83 -7.37
N GLU A 244 -14.76 -11.60 -7.63
CA GLU A 244 -16.08 -11.10 -8.02
C GLU A 244 -16.74 -10.33 -6.87
N ALA A 245 -16.72 -10.90 -5.67
CA ALA A 245 -17.26 -10.26 -4.47
C ALA A 245 -16.48 -8.99 -4.14
N ARG A 246 -15.15 -9.03 -4.17
CA ARG A 246 -14.28 -7.89 -3.96
C ARG A 246 -14.61 -6.74 -4.90
N THR A 247 -14.65 -7.00 -6.21
CA THR A 247 -14.98 -5.99 -7.22
C THR A 247 -16.36 -5.39 -6.98
N ALA A 248 -17.37 -6.21 -6.70
CA ALA A 248 -18.72 -5.74 -6.43
C ALA A 248 -18.82 -4.86 -5.17
N HIS A 249 -18.10 -5.21 -4.10
CA HIS A 249 -18.09 -4.41 -2.87
C HIS A 249 -17.30 -3.12 -3.06
N MET A 250 -16.15 -3.16 -3.73
CA MET A 250 -15.38 -1.96 -4.06
C MET A 250 -16.19 -0.99 -4.93
N ALA A 251 -16.88 -1.48 -5.95
CA ALA A 251 -17.73 -0.67 -6.83
C ALA A 251 -18.80 0.11 -6.03
N ARG A 252 -19.55 -0.60 -5.15
CA ARG A 252 -20.58 0.04 -4.32
C ARG A 252 -20.01 1.08 -3.36
N THR A 253 -18.89 0.74 -2.68
CA THR A 253 -18.25 1.62 -1.72
C THR A 253 -17.66 2.85 -2.41
N ALA A 254 -16.95 2.68 -3.52
CA ALA A 254 -16.38 3.78 -4.28
C ALA A 254 -17.47 4.73 -4.81
N ALA A 255 -18.56 4.19 -5.35
CA ALA A 255 -19.68 5.00 -5.83
C ALA A 255 -20.29 5.87 -4.70
N ALA A 256 -20.49 5.29 -3.52
CA ALA A 256 -21.01 6.03 -2.37
C ALA A 256 -20.04 7.14 -1.92
N VAL A 257 -18.74 6.84 -1.83
CA VAL A 257 -17.70 7.79 -1.41
C VAL A 257 -17.55 8.95 -2.40
N LEU A 258 -17.54 8.65 -3.70
CA LEU A 258 -17.37 9.66 -4.73
C LEU A 258 -18.62 10.54 -4.89
N ALA A 259 -19.81 10.01 -4.65
CA ALA A 259 -21.07 10.76 -4.68
C ALA A 259 -21.25 11.71 -3.47
N ALA A 260 -20.64 11.37 -2.32
CA ALA A 260 -20.77 12.18 -1.08
C ALA A 260 -20.08 13.56 -1.15
N GLY A 261 -19.27 13.83 -2.18
CA GLY A 261 -18.54 15.09 -2.30
C GLY A 261 -17.50 15.31 -1.19
N ASP A 262 -17.01 16.56 -1.05
CA ASP A 262 -15.97 16.90 -0.05
C ASP A 262 -16.55 17.24 1.34
N GLY A 263 -17.82 16.97 1.57
CA GLY A 263 -18.57 17.37 2.76
C GLY A 263 -18.75 16.29 3.84
N VAL A 264 -18.02 15.17 3.78
CA VAL A 264 -18.14 14.10 4.79
C VAL A 264 -16.83 13.90 5.51
#